data_2b8da9371090a59a63256fc9d6854312
#
_entry.id   2b8da9371090a59a63256fc9d6854312
#
_cell.length_a   1.000
_cell.length_b   1.000
_cell.length_c   1.000
_cell.angle_alpha   90.00
_cell.angle_beta   90.00
_cell.angle_gamma   90.00
#
_symmetry.space_group_name_H-M   'P 1'
#
loop_
_entity.id
_entity.type
_entity.pdbx_description
1 polymer ?
#
loop_
_entity_poly.entity_id
_entity_poly.type
_entity_poly.pdbx_seq_one_letter_code
_entity_poly.pdbx_strand_id
1 'polypeptide(L)'
;AFFGKQRKHGQGSHDRYVLDYERGMELPTPWRDFVEELCSEGYRRFVCRLLDVSDVRFRFHWHFTPDGGEVTPHCDSKGKIGSQIFYLNTDADWQWDWGGETVVLDDKGRFPAESAPSVGDFDAEYPAETRDNRSLIFGRQGNSWHGVRRINCPEEHYRKVFIVVFEEHRPMRMLAKQARRLVTGKQRVTDKERLMY
;
A
#
# COMPACT_ATOMS: atom_id res chain seq x y z
N ALA A 1 14.48 -1.67 12.99
CA ALA A 1 14.62 -0.26 12.76
C ALA A 1 13.34 0.30 12.21
N PHE A 2 12.86 1.36 12.77
CA PHE A 2 11.65 2.05 12.37
C PHE A 2 11.97 3.10 11.30
N PHE A 3 11.22 3.20 10.22
CA PHE A 3 11.53 4.12 9.15
C PHE A 3 10.32 4.96 8.76
N GLY A 4 10.26 6.18 9.29
CA GLY A 4 9.45 7.24 8.71
C GLY A 4 10.21 7.86 7.54
N LYS A 5 9.67 7.86 6.34
CA LYS A 5 10.23 8.59 5.21
C LYS A 5 9.41 9.83 4.93
N GLN A 6 10.05 11.00 5.04
CA GLN A 6 9.53 12.19 4.37
C GLN A 6 9.43 11.93 2.87
N ARG A 7 8.25 12.10 2.30
CA ARG A 7 8.08 12.03 0.86
C ARG A 7 8.53 13.32 0.20
N LYS A 8 8.83 13.26 -1.12
CA LYS A 8 9.30 14.37 -1.97
C LYS A 8 8.34 15.52 -2.00
N HIS A 9 7.40 15.83 -1.36
CA HIS A 9 6.48 16.97 -1.38
C HIS A 9 5.98 17.37 0.01
N GLY A 10 6.83 17.21 1.05
CA GLY A 10 6.47 17.60 2.40
C GLY A 10 5.45 16.67 3.08
N GLN A 11 5.04 15.58 2.41
CA GLN A 11 4.19 14.57 3.02
C GLN A 11 4.94 13.95 4.21
N GLY A 12 4.30 13.96 5.36
CA GLY A 12 4.85 13.48 6.61
C GLY A 12 5.05 11.96 6.67
N SER A 13 4.71 11.38 7.77
CA SER A 13 5.07 10.02 8.16
C SER A 13 4.53 8.93 7.23
N HIS A 14 5.32 7.89 7.09
CA HIS A 14 4.97 6.63 6.46
C HIS A 14 5.57 5.50 7.28
N ASP A 15 5.16 5.43 8.55
CA ASP A 15 5.85 4.73 9.61
C ASP A 15 5.42 3.27 9.69
N ARG A 16 6.30 2.37 9.29
CA ARG A 16 6.03 0.94 9.30
C ARG A 16 7.28 0.10 9.08
N TYR A 17 7.23 -1.13 9.52
CA TYR A 17 8.11 -2.19 9.02
C TYR A 17 7.48 -2.81 7.77
N VAL A 18 8.28 -3.05 6.73
CA VAL A 18 7.83 -3.64 5.47
C VAL A 18 8.63 -4.90 5.17
N LEU A 19 7.94 -5.96 4.85
CA LEU A 19 8.50 -7.16 4.24
C LEU A 19 7.89 -7.31 2.84
N ASP A 20 8.72 -7.16 1.82
CA ASP A 20 8.32 -7.42 0.44
C ASP A 20 8.32 -8.93 0.16
N TYR A 21 7.29 -9.42 -0.50
CA TYR A 21 7.31 -10.78 -1.03
C TYR A 21 8.22 -10.86 -2.25
N GLU A 22 9.14 -11.80 -2.21
CA GLU A 22 10.00 -12.16 -3.34
C GLU A 22 9.64 -13.56 -3.83
N ARG A 23 9.58 -13.76 -5.15
CA ARG A 23 9.29 -15.07 -5.73
C ARG A 23 10.35 -16.08 -5.29
N GLY A 24 9.90 -17.20 -4.75
CA GLY A 24 10.77 -18.25 -4.18
C GLY A 24 11.04 -18.08 -2.68
N MET A 25 10.45 -17.09 -2.02
CA MET A 25 10.47 -16.99 -0.58
C MET A 25 9.78 -18.21 0.04
N GLU A 26 10.43 -18.87 1.01
CA GLU A 26 9.81 -19.92 1.79
C GLU A 26 8.76 -19.34 2.73
N LEU A 27 7.53 -19.78 2.57
CA LEU A 27 6.40 -19.37 3.37
C LEU A 27 5.77 -20.56 4.09
N PRO A 28 5.25 -20.38 5.32
CA PRO A 28 4.36 -21.35 5.94
C PRO A 28 3.16 -21.64 5.02
N THR A 29 2.65 -22.88 5.09
CA THR A 29 1.59 -23.36 4.18
C THR A 29 0.41 -22.41 4.04
N PRO A 30 -0.21 -21.87 5.11
CA PRO A 30 -1.34 -20.95 4.95
C PRO A 30 -1.01 -19.68 4.13
N TRP A 31 0.19 -19.14 4.31
CA TRP A 31 0.64 -17.97 3.56
C TRP A 31 0.97 -18.30 2.10
N ARG A 32 1.57 -19.46 1.86
CA ARG A 32 1.84 -19.93 0.51
C ARG A 32 0.53 -20.09 -0.27
N ASP A 33 -0.43 -20.80 0.29
CA ASP A 33 -1.72 -21.07 -0.36
C ASP A 33 -2.50 -19.76 -0.60
N PHE A 34 -2.44 -18.82 0.34
CA PHE A 34 -3.04 -17.49 0.17
C PHE A 34 -2.37 -16.68 -0.96
N VAL A 35 -1.05 -16.65 -1.01
CA VAL A 35 -0.33 -15.95 -2.09
C VAL A 35 -0.56 -16.61 -3.44
N GLU A 36 -0.64 -17.94 -3.50
CA GLU A 36 -0.96 -18.69 -4.72
C GLU A 36 -2.36 -18.34 -5.22
N GLU A 37 -3.37 -18.24 -4.34
CA GLU A 37 -4.70 -17.78 -4.72
C GLU A 37 -4.68 -16.35 -5.27
N LEU A 38 -3.95 -15.44 -4.64
CA LEU A 38 -3.80 -14.06 -5.15
C LEU A 38 -3.00 -13.97 -6.45
N CYS A 39 -2.22 -14.99 -6.80
CA CYS A 39 -1.55 -15.12 -8.08
C CYS A 39 -2.41 -15.82 -9.15
N SER A 40 -3.57 -16.36 -8.77
CA SER A 40 -4.44 -17.13 -9.67
C SER A 40 -5.01 -16.28 -10.79
N GLU A 41 -5.36 -16.93 -11.89
CA GLU A 41 -6.05 -16.29 -13.00
C GLU A 41 -7.46 -15.83 -12.59
N GLY A 42 -8.10 -16.52 -11.63
CA GLY A 42 -9.38 -16.13 -11.05
C GLY A 42 -9.32 -14.77 -10.38
N TYR A 43 -8.34 -14.58 -9.49
CA TYR A 43 -8.14 -13.30 -8.81
C TYR A 43 -7.73 -12.19 -9.80
N ARG A 44 -6.86 -12.48 -10.77
CA ARG A 44 -6.49 -11.52 -11.81
C ARG A 44 -7.71 -11.03 -12.58
N ARG A 45 -8.57 -11.93 -13.07
CA ARG A 45 -9.81 -11.56 -13.77
C ARG A 45 -10.78 -10.76 -12.89
N PHE A 46 -10.85 -11.10 -11.60
CA PHE A 46 -11.65 -10.34 -10.63
C PHE A 46 -11.18 -8.89 -10.55
N VAL A 47 -9.88 -8.67 -10.31
CA VAL A 47 -9.29 -7.32 -10.20
C VAL A 47 -9.41 -6.55 -11.51
N CYS A 48 -9.10 -7.18 -12.65
CA CYS A 48 -9.23 -6.54 -13.95
C CYS A 48 -10.66 -6.05 -14.21
N ARG A 49 -11.67 -6.87 -13.89
CA ARG A 49 -13.07 -6.52 -14.05
C ARG A 49 -13.49 -5.39 -13.09
N LEU A 50 -13.04 -5.44 -11.84
CA LEU A 50 -13.35 -4.44 -10.83
C LEU A 50 -12.80 -3.05 -11.18
N LEU A 51 -11.59 -3.00 -11.74
CA LEU A 51 -10.89 -1.76 -12.06
C LEU A 51 -11.04 -1.31 -13.53
N ASP A 52 -11.78 -2.07 -14.34
CA ASP A 52 -11.97 -1.84 -15.79
C ASP A 52 -10.62 -1.71 -16.53
N VAL A 53 -9.74 -2.70 -16.31
CA VAL A 53 -8.41 -2.76 -16.96
C VAL A 53 -8.20 -4.09 -17.67
N SER A 54 -7.41 -4.08 -18.74
CA SER A 54 -7.15 -5.28 -19.54
C SER A 54 -6.16 -6.24 -18.90
N ASP A 55 -5.23 -5.75 -18.10
CA ASP A 55 -4.23 -6.55 -17.39
C ASP A 55 -3.65 -5.82 -16.19
N VAL A 56 -3.19 -6.59 -15.20
CA VAL A 56 -2.67 -6.09 -13.93
C VAL A 56 -1.46 -6.91 -13.48
N ARG A 57 -0.50 -6.24 -12.89
CA ARG A 57 0.61 -6.85 -12.19
C ARG A 57 0.45 -6.66 -10.69
N PHE A 58 0.71 -7.71 -9.91
CA PHE A 58 0.63 -7.68 -8.46
C PHE A 58 2.01 -7.54 -7.82
N ARG A 59 2.08 -6.77 -6.73
CA ARG A 59 3.17 -6.81 -5.74
C ARG A 59 2.57 -6.99 -4.37
N PHE A 60 3.25 -7.73 -3.51
CA PHE A 60 2.77 -8.12 -2.19
C PHE A 60 3.72 -7.62 -1.11
N HIS A 61 3.14 -7.12 -0.02
CA HIS A 61 3.89 -6.64 1.14
C HIS A 61 3.17 -6.99 2.44
N TRP A 62 3.93 -7.38 3.45
CA TRP A 62 3.47 -7.32 4.84
C TRP A 62 3.88 -6.02 5.45
N HIS A 63 2.97 -5.35 6.13
CA HIS A 63 3.26 -4.16 6.91
C HIS A 63 2.92 -4.38 8.37
N PHE A 64 3.83 -3.95 9.24
CA PHE A 64 3.67 -3.93 10.68
C PHE A 64 3.93 -2.51 11.15
N THR A 65 2.92 -1.86 11.70
CA THR A 65 3.02 -0.47 12.16
C THR A 65 2.87 -0.44 13.68
N PRO A 66 3.90 0.02 14.41
CA PRO A 66 3.87 0.11 15.86
C PRO A 66 3.11 1.34 16.35
N ASP A 67 3.06 1.50 17.68
CA ASP A 67 2.60 2.71 18.33
C ASP A 67 3.24 3.96 17.75
N GLY A 68 2.50 5.07 17.74
CA GLY A 68 2.90 6.35 17.18
C GLY A 68 2.94 6.42 15.65
N GLY A 69 2.84 5.27 14.95
CA GLY A 69 2.92 5.23 13.49
C GLY A 69 1.65 5.74 12.81
N GLU A 70 1.82 6.40 11.68
CA GLU A 70 0.74 6.90 10.83
C GLU A 70 1.14 6.93 9.36
N VAL A 71 0.17 7.11 8.49
CA VAL A 71 0.40 7.47 7.09
C VAL A 71 -0.41 8.72 6.78
N THR A 72 0.28 9.83 6.59
CA THR A 72 -0.39 11.09 6.25
C THR A 72 -1.10 11.02 4.91
N PRO A 73 -2.14 11.85 4.69
CA PRO A 73 -2.90 11.88 3.45
C PRO A 73 -1.99 11.97 2.22
N HIS A 74 -2.23 11.10 1.26
CA HIS A 74 -1.47 11.09 0.01
C HIS A 74 -2.25 10.42 -1.11
N CYS A 75 -1.83 10.70 -2.34
CA CYS A 75 -2.23 9.96 -3.52
C CYS A 75 -1.14 8.99 -3.93
N ASP A 76 -1.52 7.80 -4.35
CA ASP A 76 -0.60 6.81 -4.89
C ASP A 76 0.09 7.29 -6.17
N SER A 77 1.25 6.73 -6.48
CA SER A 77 1.99 7.05 -7.70
C SER A 77 1.19 6.69 -8.97
N LYS A 78 1.45 7.40 -10.07
CA LYS A 78 0.75 7.22 -11.37
C LYS A 78 0.87 5.80 -11.97
N GLY A 79 1.82 5.01 -11.52
CA GLY A 79 2.00 3.61 -11.98
C GLY A 79 1.17 2.59 -11.21
N LYS A 80 0.63 2.97 -10.07
CA LYS A 80 -0.33 2.16 -9.32
C LYS A 80 -1.73 2.44 -9.84
N ILE A 81 -2.50 1.39 -10.05
CA ILE A 81 -3.91 1.48 -10.47
C ILE A 81 -4.87 1.15 -9.33
N GLY A 82 -4.36 0.70 -8.20
CA GLY A 82 -5.12 0.41 -6.99
C GLY A 82 -4.36 -0.45 -6.00
N SER A 83 -5.05 -0.83 -4.94
CA SER A 83 -4.53 -1.76 -3.93
C SER A 83 -5.68 -2.52 -3.26
N GLN A 84 -5.38 -3.71 -2.77
CA GLN A 84 -6.19 -4.38 -1.75
C GLN A 84 -5.38 -4.50 -0.46
N ILE A 85 -5.98 -4.13 0.64
CA ILE A 85 -5.39 -4.19 1.98
C ILE A 85 -6.19 -5.23 2.76
N PHE A 86 -5.54 -6.30 3.17
CA PHE A 86 -6.10 -7.30 4.09
C PHE A 86 -5.67 -6.95 5.50
N TYR A 87 -6.63 -6.83 6.41
CA TYR A 87 -6.40 -6.53 7.81
C TYR A 87 -6.31 -7.84 8.59
N LEU A 88 -5.24 -7.99 9.36
CA LEU A 88 -4.87 -9.25 10.00
C LEU A 88 -5.01 -9.19 11.53
N ASN A 89 -5.34 -8.03 12.07
CA ASN A 89 -5.64 -7.90 13.48
C ASN A 89 -7.07 -8.41 13.79
N THR A 90 -7.22 -8.97 14.96
CA THR A 90 -8.49 -9.47 15.49
C THR A 90 -8.82 -8.78 16.82
N ASP A 91 -10.01 -8.96 17.35
CA ASP A 91 -10.39 -8.45 18.67
C ASP A 91 -9.52 -9.02 19.80
N ALA A 92 -8.77 -10.09 19.55
CA ALA A 92 -7.84 -10.67 20.52
C ALA A 92 -6.53 -9.87 20.64
N ASP A 93 -6.14 -9.11 19.61
CA ASP A 93 -4.84 -8.44 19.56
C ASP A 93 -4.90 -6.97 19.12
N TRP A 94 -6.11 -6.40 18.95
CA TRP A 94 -6.30 -5.00 18.57
C TRP A 94 -7.58 -4.42 19.15
N GLN A 95 -7.51 -3.21 19.66
CA GLN A 95 -8.69 -2.45 20.10
C GLN A 95 -9.00 -1.31 19.12
N TRP A 96 -10.28 -1.02 18.99
CA TRP A 96 -10.78 -0.06 18.00
C TRP A 96 -10.31 1.38 18.26
N ASP A 97 -10.18 1.73 19.52
CA ASP A 97 -9.74 3.05 19.99
C ASP A 97 -8.22 3.27 19.86
N TRP A 98 -7.47 2.24 19.45
CA TRP A 98 -6.04 2.38 19.19
C TRP A 98 -5.73 3.06 17.85
N GLY A 99 -6.73 3.37 17.03
CA GLY A 99 -6.53 3.98 15.72
C GLY A 99 -6.01 3.01 14.66
N GLY A 100 -5.26 3.52 13.69
CA GLY A 100 -4.68 2.70 12.63
C GLY A 100 -5.65 2.37 11.48
N GLU A 101 -6.85 2.96 11.46
CA GLU A 101 -7.78 2.80 10.35
C GLU A 101 -7.19 3.39 9.07
N THR A 102 -7.38 2.67 7.97
CA THR A 102 -7.22 3.28 6.66
C THR A 102 -8.40 4.19 6.42
N VAL A 103 -8.15 5.44 6.08
CA VAL A 103 -9.18 6.42 5.73
C VAL A 103 -9.07 6.77 4.25
N VAL A 104 -10.19 6.72 3.56
CA VAL A 104 -10.36 7.29 2.23
C VAL A 104 -10.89 8.71 2.43
N LEU A 105 -10.33 9.67 1.71
CA LEU A 105 -10.53 11.10 1.96
C LEU A 105 -11.06 11.78 0.70
N ASP A 106 -12.07 12.61 0.86
CA ASP A 106 -12.65 13.39 -0.24
C ASP A 106 -12.32 14.88 -0.09
N ASP A 107 -11.60 15.42 -1.04
CA ASP A 107 -11.23 16.82 -1.14
C ASP A 107 -12.07 17.60 -2.16
N LYS A 108 -13.06 16.97 -2.77
CA LYS A 108 -13.85 17.50 -3.90
C LYS A 108 -12.99 18.09 -5.03
N GLY A 109 -11.80 17.50 -5.21
CA GLY A 109 -10.86 17.92 -6.26
C GLY A 109 -10.08 19.20 -5.97
N ARG A 110 -10.04 19.66 -4.72
CA ARG A 110 -9.36 20.92 -4.33
C ARG A 110 -7.84 20.83 -4.30
N PHE A 111 -7.30 19.67 -3.96
CA PHE A 111 -5.86 19.53 -3.71
C PHE A 111 -5.15 18.87 -4.89
N PRO A 112 -4.05 19.48 -5.41
CA PRO A 112 -3.15 18.79 -6.33
C PRO A 112 -2.60 17.49 -5.69
N ALA A 113 -2.49 16.40 -6.46
CA ALA A 113 -2.05 15.10 -5.97
C ALA A 113 -0.65 15.10 -5.32
N GLU A 114 0.15 16.10 -5.61
CA GLU A 114 1.49 16.31 -5.08
C GLU A 114 1.53 17.20 -3.82
N SER A 115 0.39 17.72 -3.38
CA SER A 115 0.29 18.53 -2.15
C SER A 115 0.33 17.65 -0.89
N ALA A 116 0.37 18.28 0.27
CA ALA A 116 0.48 17.62 1.57
C ALA A 116 -0.57 18.15 2.56
N PRO A 117 -1.87 17.99 2.26
CA PRO A 117 -2.93 18.42 3.17
C PRO A 117 -2.93 17.57 4.44
N SER A 118 -3.41 18.14 5.53
CA SER A 118 -3.72 17.44 6.76
C SER A 118 -5.08 16.73 6.66
N VAL A 119 -5.35 15.74 7.50
CA VAL A 119 -6.65 15.03 7.49
C VAL A 119 -7.81 15.99 7.67
N GLY A 120 -7.69 16.98 8.57
CA GLY A 120 -8.74 17.97 8.83
C GLY A 120 -9.04 18.95 7.68
N ASP A 121 -8.26 18.92 6.60
CA ASP A 121 -8.48 19.77 5.42
C ASP A 121 -9.49 19.15 4.42
N PHE A 122 -9.89 17.90 4.63
CA PHE A 122 -10.81 17.18 3.75
C PHE A 122 -12.27 17.41 4.13
N ASP A 123 -13.14 17.35 3.12
CA ASP A 123 -14.58 17.56 3.30
C ASP A 123 -15.29 16.33 3.88
N ALA A 124 -14.77 15.14 3.60
CA ALA A 124 -15.29 13.89 4.13
C ALA A 124 -14.20 12.84 4.32
N GLU A 125 -14.43 11.99 5.30
CA GLU A 125 -13.59 10.85 5.67
C GLU A 125 -14.42 9.57 5.70
N TYR A 126 -13.89 8.51 5.10
CA TYR A 126 -14.50 7.20 5.07
C TYR A 126 -13.52 6.17 5.67
N PRO A 127 -13.61 5.91 6.98
CA PRO A 127 -12.77 4.91 7.62
C PRO A 127 -13.14 3.50 7.17
N ALA A 128 -12.13 2.69 6.90
CA ALA A 128 -12.33 1.28 6.60
C ALA A 128 -12.50 0.46 7.90
N GLU A 129 -13.31 -0.59 7.84
CA GLU A 129 -13.27 -1.62 8.87
C GLU A 129 -11.96 -2.40 8.76
N THR A 130 -11.18 -2.42 9.85
CA THR A 130 -9.78 -2.87 9.83
C THR A 130 -9.51 -4.12 10.66
N ARG A 131 -10.55 -4.86 11.05
CA ARG A 131 -10.46 -6.03 11.93
C ARG A 131 -11.07 -7.29 11.32
N ASP A 132 -10.74 -8.42 11.90
CA ASP A 132 -11.44 -9.69 11.73
C ASP A 132 -11.55 -10.17 10.28
N ASN A 133 -10.40 -10.31 9.61
CA ASN A 133 -10.34 -10.82 8.24
C ASN A 133 -11.11 -9.96 7.23
N ARG A 134 -11.16 -8.64 7.45
CA ARG A 134 -11.70 -7.68 6.49
C ARG A 134 -10.66 -7.31 5.44
N SER A 135 -11.11 -6.82 4.32
CA SER A 135 -10.22 -6.18 3.35
C SER A 135 -10.87 -4.95 2.73
N LEU A 136 -10.04 -3.96 2.42
CA LEU A 136 -10.41 -2.80 1.62
C LEU A 136 -9.77 -2.94 0.24
N ILE A 137 -10.55 -2.84 -0.80
CA ILE A 137 -10.05 -2.73 -2.17
C ILE A 137 -10.45 -1.38 -2.75
N PHE A 138 -9.51 -0.70 -3.38
CA PHE A 138 -9.77 0.59 -4.03
C PHE A 138 -8.98 0.75 -5.31
N GLY A 139 -9.58 1.42 -6.28
CA GLY A 139 -8.96 1.83 -7.53
C GLY A 139 -8.44 3.26 -7.42
N ARG A 140 -7.31 3.54 -8.08
CA ARG A 140 -6.78 4.89 -8.20
C ARG A 140 -7.50 5.63 -9.32
N GLN A 141 -8.31 6.61 -8.95
CA GLN A 141 -9.00 7.50 -9.88
C GLN A 141 -8.65 8.95 -9.54
N GLY A 142 -8.03 9.69 -10.48
CA GLY A 142 -7.67 11.07 -10.22
C GLY A 142 -6.82 11.25 -8.96
N ASN A 143 -7.30 12.04 -8.03
CA ASN A 143 -6.71 12.28 -6.71
C ASN A 143 -7.39 11.37 -5.68
N SER A 144 -7.01 10.09 -5.65
CA SER A 144 -7.52 9.12 -4.68
C SER A 144 -6.76 9.29 -3.36
N TRP A 145 -7.18 10.25 -2.57
CA TRP A 145 -6.59 10.56 -1.27
C TRP A 145 -6.92 9.48 -0.25
N HIS A 146 -5.90 9.04 0.45
CA HIS A 146 -6.05 8.11 1.57
C HIS A 146 -4.89 8.24 2.54
N GLY A 147 -5.10 7.72 3.74
CA GLY A 147 -4.10 7.72 4.80
C GLY A 147 -4.35 6.61 5.81
N VAL A 148 -3.59 6.61 6.88
CA VAL A 148 -3.79 5.76 8.05
C VAL A 148 -3.73 6.64 9.27
N ARG A 149 -4.77 6.58 10.11
CA ARG A 149 -4.83 7.32 11.35
C ARG A 149 -3.69 6.88 12.28
N ARG A 150 -3.22 7.84 13.07
CA ARG A 150 -2.19 7.59 14.05
C ARG A 150 -2.59 6.44 14.97
N ILE A 151 -1.64 5.55 15.21
CA ILE A 151 -1.77 4.43 16.12
C ILE A 151 -1.39 4.88 17.53
N ASN A 152 -2.17 4.45 18.49
CA ASN A 152 -1.95 4.69 19.90
C ASN A 152 -2.24 3.39 20.68
N CYS A 153 -1.36 2.41 20.52
CA CYS A 153 -1.49 1.08 21.10
C CYS A 153 -0.40 0.84 22.15
N PRO A 154 -0.58 -0.14 23.07
CA PRO A 154 0.47 -0.55 23.99
C PRO A 154 1.72 -1.06 23.26
N GLU A 155 2.87 -1.03 23.95
CA GLU A 155 4.11 -1.64 23.45
C GLU A 155 3.87 -3.10 23.02
N GLU A 156 4.66 -3.56 22.06
CA GLU A 156 4.59 -4.90 21.46
C GLU A 156 3.33 -5.22 20.63
N HIS A 157 2.38 -4.27 20.53
CA HIS A 157 1.27 -4.37 19.61
C HIS A 157 1.61 -3.69 18.27
N TYR A 158 1.09 -4.28 17.19
CA TYR A 158 1.32 -3.79 15.84
C TYR A 158 0.03 -3.87 15.04
N ARG A 159 -0.25 -2.82 14.30
CA ARG A 159 -1.20 -2.92 13.19
C ARG A 159 -0.58 -3.80 12.11
N LYS A 160 -1.26 -4.87 11.73
CA LYS A 160 -0.79 -5.90 10.81
C LYS A 160 -1.64 -5.89 9.56
N VAL A 161 -1.04 -5.67 8.40
CA VAL A 161 -1.73 -5.75 7.13
C VAL A 161 -0.90 -6.47 6.08
N PHE A 162 -1.61 -7.13 5.15
CA PHE A 162 -1.03 -7.62 3.91
C PHE A 162 -1.61 -6.81 2.76
N ILE A 163 -0.73 -6.29 1.91
CA ILE A 163 -1.13 -5.37 0.84
C ILE A 163 -0.81 -5.98 -0.51
N VAL A 164 -1.80 -6.04 -1.38
CA VAL A 164 -1.65 -6.33 -2.80
C VAL A 164 -1.71 -5.01 -3.55
N VAL A 165 -0.57 -4.60 -4.11
CA VAL A 165 -0.51 -3.41 -4.95
C VAL A 165 -0.80 -3.80 -6.39
N PHE A 166 -1.73 -3.12 -7.02
CA PHE A 166 -2.08 -3.26 -8.42
C PHE A 166 -1.29 -2.27 -9.26
N GLU A 167 -0.49 -2.77 -10.18
CA GLU A 167 0.31 -1.97 -11.09
C GLU A 167 -0.13 -2.18 -12.53
N GLU A 168 -0.09 -1.12 -13.31
CA GLU A 168 -0.36 -1.21 -14.74
C GLU A 168 0.69 -2.08 -15.44
N HIS A 169 0.25 -3.10 -16.15
CA HIS A 169 1.12 -3.92 -16.97
C HIS A 169 1.41 -3.21 -18.29
N ARG A 170 2.56 -2.55 -18.39
CA ARG A 170 3.05 -1.86 -19.60
C ARG A 170 4.28 -2.55 -20.17
N PRO A 171 4.13 -3.65 -20.91
CA PRO A 171 5.28 -4.45 -21.40
C PRO A 171 6.22 -3.61 -22.28
N MET A 172 5.71 -2.76 -23.15
CA MET A 172 6.53 -1.89 -24.02
C MET A 172 7.37 -0.87 -23.21
N ARG A 173 6.85 -0.29 -22.14
CA ARG A 173 7.63 0.60 -21.25
C ARG A 173 8.70 -0.15 -20.47
N MET A 174 8.43 -1.40 -20.09
CA MET A 174 9.43 -2.24 -19.43
C MET A 174 10.59 -2.57 -20.38
N LEU A 175 10.31 -2.94 -21.62
CA LEU A 175 11.32 -3.19 -22.66
C LEU A 175 12.14 -1.92 -22.94
N ALA A 176 11.51 -0.76 -23.10
CA ALA A 176 12.20 0.51 -23.30
C ALA A 176 13.08 0.90 -22.11
N LYS A 177 12.60 0.65 -20.87
CA LYS A 177 13.37 0.90 -19.65
C LYS A 177 14.55 -0.07 -19.50
N GLN A 178 14.39 -1.32 -19.93
CA GLN A 178 15.41 -2.34 -19.92
C GLN A 178 16.48 -2.05 -21.00
N ALA A 179 16.08 -1.68 -22.20
CA ALA A 179 16.98 -1.25 -23.28
C ALA A 179 17.78 0.01 -22.87
N ARG A 180 17.12 1.00 -22.26
CA ARG A 180 17.79 2.21 -21.76
C ARG A 180 18.81 1.92 -20.66
N ARG A 181 18.57 0.91 -19.83
CA ARG A 181 19.52 0.46 -18.79
C ARG A 181 20.76 -0.21 -19.39
N LEU A 182 20.57 -1.05 -20.38
CA LEU A 182 21.68 -1.69 -21.13
C LEU A 182 22.58 -0.63 -21.78
N VAL A 183 21.99 0.43 -22.32
CA VAL A 183 22.73 1.53 -22.98
C VAL A 183 23.39 2.48 -21.96
N THR A 184 22.79 2.71 -20.79
CA THR A 184 23.31 3.72 -19.81
C THR A 184 24.16 3.12 -18.70
N GLY A 185 24.30 1.79 -18.62
CA GLY A 185 25.08 1.11 -17.57
C GLY A 185 24.59 1.32 -16.13
N LYS A 186 23.45 1.98 -15.93
CA LYS A 186 22.91 2.24 -14.60
C LYS A 186 22.33 0.95 -14.00
N GLN A 187 23.04 0.39 -13.04
CA GLN A 187 22.51 -0.69 -12.20
C GLN A 187 21.25 -0.25 -11.45
N ARG A 188 20.40 -1.22 -11.15
CA ARG A 188 19.23 -1.02 -10.29
C ARG A 188 19.73 -0.69 -8.89
N VAL A 189 19.53 0.54 -8.46
CA VAL A 189 19.39 0.80 -7.01
C VAL A 189 18.17 -0.01 -6.62
N THR A 190 18.38 -1.12 -5.94
CA THR A 190 17.27 -1.96 -5.46
C THR A 190 16.45 -1.10 -4.50
N ASP A 191 15.13 -1.29 -4.47
CA ASP A 191 14.28 -0.55 -3.52
C ASP A 191 14.76 -0.75 -2.05
N LYS A 192 15.55 -1.78 -1.77
CA LYS A 192 16.27 -1.97 -0.50
C LYS A 192 17.21 -0.79 -0.16
N GLU A 193 17.95 -0.25 -1.14
CA GLU A 193 18.82 0.92 -0.92
C GLU A 193 18.02 2.22 -0.80
N ARG A 194 16.80 2.28 -1.34
CA ARG A 194 15.88 3.42 -1.13
C ARG A 194 15.18 3.40 0.22
N LEU A 195 15.15 2.27 0.90
CA LEU A 195 14.58 2.11 2.23
C LEU A 195 15.58 2.38 3.36
N MET A 196 16.85 2.61 3.04
CA MET A 196 17.92 2.83 4.04
C MET A 196 18.32 4.31 4.22
N TYR A 197 17.62 5.27 3.58
CA TYR A 197 17.87 6.71 3.74
C TYR A 197 16.60 7.51 3.91
#